data_4f269bda17e63f51dbb1a87c5385de5e
#
_entry.id   4f269bda17e63f51dbb1a87c5385de5e
#
_cell.length_a   1.000
_cell.length_b   1.000
_cell.length_c   1.000
_cell.angle_alpha   90.00
_cell.angle_beta   90.00
_cell.angle_gamma   90.00
#
_symmetry.space_group_name_H-M   'P 1'
#
loop_
_entity.id
_entity.type
_entity.pdbx_description
1 polymer ?
#
loop_
_entity_poly.entity_id
_entity_poly.type
_entity_poly.pdbx_seq_one_letter_code
_entity_poly.pdbx_strand_id
1 'polypeptide(L)'
;MAVLVVRLIVRGRVQGVGFRYATVEQGRRLGLDGWARNLPDGAVEVVAAGEGEAVERLVSWCRQGPPSARVSGIDRSNGPADVPPGGFGVRY
;
A
#
# COMPACT_ATOMS: atom_id res chain seq x y z
N MET A 1 -10.09 16.74 10.15
CA MET A 1 -9.60 15.40 9.87
C MET A 1 -8.13 15.46 9.52
N ALA A 2 -7.32 14.60 10.12
CA ALA A 2 -5.89 14.59 9.82
C ALA A 2 -5.64 13.83 8.52
N VAL A 3 -4.86 14.44 7.63
CA VAL A 3 -4.35 13.76 6.45
C VAL A 3 -3.05 13.03 6.84
N LEU A 4 -2.93 11.80 6.41
CA LEU A 4 -1.78 10.97 6.71
C LEU A 4 -1.16 10.49 5.39
N VAL A 5 0.18 10.45 5.34
CA VAL A 5 0.91 9.88 4.22
C VAL A 5 1.90 8.86 4.77
N VAL A 6 1.77 7.61 4.35
CA VAL A 6 2.64 6.53 4.81
C VAL A 6 3.31 5.83 3.64
N ARG A 7 4.49 5.29 3.90
CA ARG A 7 5.19 4.39 3.01
C ARG A 7 5.38 3.06 3.72
N LEU A 8 4.96 1.99 3.08
CA LEU A 8 5.10 0.63 3.58
C LEU A 8 6.03 -0.14 2.66
N ILE A 9 6.95 -0.90 3.24
CA ILE A 9 7.71 -1.92 2.53
C ILE A 9 7.18 -3.26 3.03
N VAL A 10 6.42 -3.93 2.19
CA VAL A 10 5.77 -5.20 2.54
C VAL A 10 6.67 -6.34 2.09
N ARG A 11 7.08 -7.16 3.05
CA ARG A 11 8.04 -8.25 2.82
C ARG A 11 7.37 -9.60 2.96
N GLY A 12 7.94 -10.58 2.28
CA GLY A 12 7.44 -11.94 2.28
C GLY A 12 7.19 -12.43 0.85
N ARG A 13 6.25 -13.37 0.72
CA ARG A 13 5.81 -13.83 -0.59
C ARG A 13 4.69 -12.91 -1.07
N VAL A 14 5.06 -11.81 -1.70
CA VAL A 14 4.13 -10.73 -2.06
C VAL A 14 4.19 -10.35 -3.54
N GLN A 15 5.19 -10.80 -4.29
CA GLN A 15 5.25 -10.61 -5.73
C GLN A 15 4.74 -11.85 -6.46
N GLY A 16 4.08 -11.66 -7.60
CA GLY A 16 3.54 -12.75 -8.40
C GLY A 16 2.27 -13.39 -7.82
N VAL A 17 1.66 -12.76 -6.83
CA VAL A 17 0.46 -13.26 -6.13
C VAL A 17 -0.72 -12.28 -6.19
N GLY A 18 -0.62 -11.24 -7.01
CA GLY A 18 -1.67 -10.24 -7.16
C GLY A 18 -1.72 -9.21 -6.05
N PHE A 19 -0.66 -9.08 -5.26
CA PHE A 19 -0.65 -8.17 -4.10
C PHE A 19 -0.86 -6.71 -4.53
N ARG A 20 -0.15 -6.23 -5.57
CA ARG A 20 -0.28 -4.84 -6.03
C ARG A 20 -1.70 -4.52 -6.45
N TYR A 21 -2.31 -5.38 -7.27
CA TYR A 21 -3.67 -5.15 -7.79
C TYR A 21 -4.71 -5.18 -6.66
N ALA A 22 -4.56 -6.12 -5.72
CA ALA A 22 -5.46 -6.20 -4.58
C ALA A 22 -5.32 -4.96 -3.67
N THR A 23 -4.08 -4.48 -3.47
CA THR A 23 -3.84 -3.25 -2.71
C THR A 23 -4.49 -2.04 -3.37
N VAL A 24 -4.36 -1.92 -4.69
CA VAL A 24 -4.98 -0.84 -5.46
C VAL A 24 -6.50 -0.87 -5.30
N GLU A 25 -7.11 -2.03 -5.36
CA GLU A 25 -8.56 -2.17 -5.16
C GLU A 25 -8.96 -1.67 -3.78
N GLN A 26 -8.22 -2.05 -2.73
CA GLN A 26 -8.50 -1.59 -1.38
C GLN A 26 -8.29 -0.07 -1.24
N GLY A 27 -7.21 0.45 -1.80
CA GLY A 27 -6.94 1.89 -1.75
C GLY A 27 -8.05 2.71 -2.43
N ARG A 28 -8.55 2.23 -3.54
CA ARG A 28 -9.66 2.87 -4.25
C ARG A 28 -10.95 2.84 -3.44
N ARG A 29 -11.27 1.72 -2.82
CA ARG A 29 -12.45 1.61 -1.95
C ARG A 29 -12.40 2.55 -0.77
N LEU A 30 -11.20 2.79 -0.27
CA LEU A 30 -10.99 3.68 0.88
C LEU A 30 -10.85 5.16 0.49
N GLY A 31 -10.91 5.47 -0.80
CA GLY A 31 -10.78 6.84 -1.28
C GLY A 31 -9.38 7.42 -1.13
N LEU A 32 -8.35 6.59 -1.14
CA LEU A 32 -6.97 7.01 -0.94
C LEU A 32 -6.29 7.34 -2.27
N ASP A 33 -5.28 8.18 -2.20
CA ASP A 33 -4.31 8.40 -3.26
C ASP A 33 -3.04 7.58 -2.96
N GLY A 34 -2.29 7.22 -3.99
CA GLY A 34 -1.04 6.52 -3.81
C GLY A 34 -0.77 5.47 -4.86
N TRP A 35 0.09 4.54 -4.52
CA TRP A 35 0.49 3.49 -5.46
C TRP A 35 1.00 2.24 -4.74
N ALA A 36 1.05 1.14 -5.50
CA ALA A 36 1.72 -0.09 -5.12
C ALA A 36 2.72 -0.45 -6.22
N ARG A 37 3.94 -0.78 -5.85
CA ARG A 37 5.03 -1.06 -6.78
C ARG A 37 5.88 -2.22 -6.28
N ASN A 38 6.26 -3.13 -7.19
CA ASN A 38 7.26 -4.15 -6.89
C ASN A 38 8.64 -3.53 -6.77
N LEU A 39 9.41 -3.95 -5.77
CA LEU A 39 10.80 -3.55 -5.61
C LEU A 39 11.72 -4.68 -6.07
N PRO A 40 12.99 -4.35 -6.46
CA PRO A 40 13.92 -5.36 -6.96
C PRO A 40 14.26 -6.47 -5.97
N ASP A 41 14.13 -6.23 -4.67
CA ASP A 41 14.46 -7.20 -3.62
C ASP A 41 13.32 -8.18 -3.31
N GLY A 42 12.22 -8.11 -4.04
CA GLY A 42 11.06 -8.98 -3.83
C GLY A 42 9.97 -8.37 -2.96
N ALA A 43 10.20 -7.23 -2.35
CA ALA A 43 9.21 -6.53 -1.56
C ALA A 43 8.21 -5.76 -2.44
N VAL A 44 7.10 -5.33 -1.84
CA VAL A 44 6.15 -4.41 -2.48
C VAL A 44 6.16 -3.10 -1.68
N GLU A 45 6.36 -1.99 -2.37
CA GLU A 45 6.21 -0.66 -1.80
C GLU A 45 4.75 -0.23 -1.95
N VAL A 46 4.17 0.25 -0.84
CA VAL A 46 2.83 0.85 -0.85
C VAL A 46 2.97 2.26 -0.28
N VAL A 47 2.55 3.25 -1.05
CA VAL A 47 2.44 4.63 -0.57
C VAL A 47 0.96 5.00 -0.57
N ALA A 48 0.47 5.49 0.55
CA ALA A 48 -0.93 5.81 0.72
C ALA A 48 -1.09 7.17 1.38
N ALA A 49 -1.97 7.97 0.83
CA ALA A 49 -2.27 9.31 1.33
C ALA A 49 -3.78 9.52 1.39
N GLY A 50 -4.24 10.12 2.47
CA GLY A 50 -5.64 10.46 2.64
C GLY A 50 -6.02 10.61 4.09
N GLU A 51 -7.31 10.46 4.38
CA GLU A 51 -7.84 10.53 5.72
C GLU A 51 -7.19 9.46 6.59
N GLY A 52 -6.75 9.84 7.79
CA GLY A 52 -5.90 9.00 8.62
C GLY A 52 -6.50 7.63 8.94
N GLU A 53 -7.79 7.58 9.24
CA GLU A 53 -8.46 6.31 9.53
C GLU A 53 -8.49 5.39 8.31
N ALA A 54 -8.71 5.94 7.13
CA ALA A 54 -8.70 5.16 5.89
C ALA A 54 -7.30 4.61 5.61
N VAL A 55 -6.25 5.42 5.81
CA VAL A 55 -4.87 4.98 5.64
C VAL A 55 -4.55 3.83 6.61
N GLU A 56 -4.97 3.94 7.88
CA GLU A 56 -4.73 2.87 8.86
C GLU A 56 -5.47 1.58 8.48
N ARG A 57 -6.64 1.67 7.89
CA ARG A 57 -7.35 0.49 7.38
C ARG A 57 -6.58 -0.20 6.26
N LEU A 58 -5.99 0.57 5.36
CA LEU A 58 -5.15 -0.01 4.30
C LEU A 58 -3.91 -0.67 4.89
N VAL A 59 -3.25 -0.04 5.86
CA VAL A 59 -2.09 -0.65 6.54
C VAL A 59 -2.48 -1.98 7.18
N SER A 60 -3.59 -2.01 7.88
CA SER A 60 -4.11 -3.23 8.51
C SER A 60 -4.35 -4.34 7.49
N TRP A 61 -4.96 -3.99 6.36
CA TRP A 61 -5.20 -4.96 5.29
C TRP A 61 -3.89 -5.49 4.70
N CYS A 62 -2.89 -4.64 4.52
CA CYS A 62 -1.59 -5.03 3.98
C CYS A 62 -0.86 -6.05 4.86
N ARG A 63 -1.16 -6.11 6.15
CA ARG A 63 -0.54 -7.09 7.05
C ARG A 63 -0.90 -8.52 6.69
N GLN A 64 -2.03 -8.73 6.06
CA GLN A 64 -2.46 -10.03 5.57
C GLN A 64 -2.33 -10.17 4.06
N GLY A 65 -2.75 -9.12 3.33
CA GLY A 65 -2.80 -9.14 1.88
C GLY A 65 -3.86 -10.09 1.34
N PRO A 66 -3.81 -10.40 0.03
CA PRO A 66 -4.72 -11.37 -0.59
C PRO A 66 -4.40 -12.80 -0.13
N PRO A 67 -5.34 -13.76 -0.34
CA PRO A 67 -5.18 -15.13 0.18
C PRO A 67 -3.90 -15.85 -0.25
N SER A 68 -3.39 -15.56 -1.46
CA SER A 68 -2.17 -16.19 -1.97
C SER A 68 -0.88 -15.56 -1.45
N ALA A 69 -0.96 -14.43 -0.75
CA ALA A 69 0.21 -13.77 -0.21
C ALA A 69 0.61 -14.34 1.15
N ARG A 70 1.90 -14.22 1.47
CA ARG A 70 2.45 -14.53 2.80
C ARG A 70 3.29 -13.35 3.25
N VAL A 71 2.68 -12.47 4.03
CA VAL A 71 3.35 -11.29 4.55
C VAL A 71 4.16 -11.68 5.78
N SER A 72 5.48 -11.50 5.72
CA SER A 72 6.38 -11.80 6.83
C SER A 72 6.67 -10.58 7.70
N GLY A 73 6.49 -9.38 7.16
CA GLY A 73 6.69 -8.14 7.91
C GLY A 73 6.40 -6.92 7.06
N ILE A 74 6.21 -5.80 7.74
CA ILE A 74 6.01 -4.50 7.11
C ILE A 74 6.90 -3.47 7.81
N ASP A 75 7.70 -2.76 7.03
CA ASP A 75 8.43 -1.59 7.50
C ASP A 75 7.60 -0.35 7.15
N ARG A 76 7.26 0.43 8.16
CA ARG A 76 6.44 1.63 7.98
C ARG A 76 7.28 2.87 8.22
N SER A 77 7.13 3.85 7.34
CA SER A 77 7.75 5.17 7.48
C SER A 77 6.81 6.24 6.96
N ASN A 78 7.19 7.50 7.15
CA ASN A 78 6.45 8.60 6.55
C ASN A 78 6.62 8.55 5.04
N GLY A 79 5.54 8.80 4.32
CA GLY A 79 5.55 8.85 2.88
C GLY A 79 6.08 10.17 2.33
N PRO A 80 6.20 10.27 1.00
CA PRO A 80 6.64 11.50 0.36
C PRO A 80 5.63 12.62 0.57
N ALA A 81 6.10 13.88 0.51
CA ALA A 81 5.27 15.04 0.76
C ALA A 81 4.21 15.25 -0.31
N ASP A 82 4.49 14.85 -1.56
CA ASP A 82 3.60 15.09 -2.69
C ASP A 82 3.22 13.78 -3.37
N VAL A 83 2.15 13.19 -2.85
CA VAL A 83 1.49 12.08 -3.53
C VAL A 83 0.51 12.70 -4.54
N PRO A 84 0.62 12.35 -5.84
CA PRO A 84 -0.29 12.91 -6.84
C PRO A 84 -1.74 12.59 -6.49
N PRO A 85 -2.64 13.58 -6.61
CA PRO A 85 -4.08 13.32 -6.48
C PRO A 85 -4.58 12.50 -7.68
N GLY A 86 -5.78 11.97 -7.57
CA GLY A 86 -6.41 11.24 -8.69
C GLY A 86 -6.61 9.77 -8.42
N GLY A 87 -6.30 9.30 -7.21
CA GLY A 87 -6.62 7.95 -6.79
C GLY A 87 -5.40 7.04 -6.66
N PHE A 88 -5.67 5.76 -6.53
CA PHE A 88 -4.67 4.75 -6.24
C PHE A 88 -4.36 3.94 -7.51
N GLY A 89 -3.09 3.66 -7.76
CA GLY A 89 -2.70 2.93 -8.97
C GLY A 89 -1.50 2.03 -8.79
N VAL A 90 -1.30 1.15 -9.77
CA VAL A 90 -0.11 0.30 -9.85
C VAL A 90 1.01 1.10 -10.49
N ARG A 91 2.22 0.98 -9.94
CA ARG A 91 3.45 1.49 -10.55
C ARG A 91 4.38 0.34 -10.90
N TYR A 92 5.14 0.57 -11.93
CA TYR A 92 6.18 -0.33 -12.43
C TYR A 92 7.54 0.37 -12.32
#